data_356fab2e85013154edb5e83e3147551f
#
_entry.id   356fab2e85013154edb5e83e3147551f
#
_cell.length_a   1.000
_cell.length_b   1.000
_cell.length_c   1.000
_cell.angle_alpha   90.00
_cell.angle_beta   90.00
_cell.angle_gamma   90.00
#
_symmetry.space_group_name_H-M   'P 1'
#
loop_
_entity.id
_entity.type
_entity.pdbx_description
1 polymer ?
#
loop_
_entity_poly.entity_id
_entity_poly.type
_entity_poly.pdbx_seq_one_letter_code
_entity_poly.pdbx_strand_id
1 'polypeptide(L)'
;SPSSEKMSPVEIRATAGLAAVYGLRMFGMFIILPVFAFYAESLPGENNYTLIGIALGAYGLTQAILQIPFGWLSDRIGRKPVIYFGLILFALGSFIAASAEDIYWVIFGRIIQGSGAISAAIMALAADLTREEHRTKAMASIGMTIGTVFALSLIIAPALNRLIGVPGIFIMTGILALLAILVVYKIIPNPQLCRFHSDTEAAPARFINV
;
A
#
# COMPACT_ATOMS: atom_id res chain seq x y z
N SER A 1 11.83 29.46 -16.86
CA SER A 1 10.54 29.93 -16.33
C SER A 1 10.35 29.42 -14.90
N PRO A 2 10.01 30.26 -13.91
CA PRO A 2 9.88 29.85 -12.50
C PRO A 2 8.78 28.82 -12.22
N SER A 3 7.96 28.52 -13.20
CA SER A 3 6.86 27.55 -13.10
C SER A 3 7.29 26.08 -13.21
N SER A 4 8.51 25.81 -13.67
CA SER A 4 9.02 24.43 -13.79
C SER A 4 9.59 23.85 -12.49
N GLU A 5 9.91 24.70 -11.50
CA GLU A 5 10.49 24.25 -10.23
C GLU A 5 9.47 23.67 -9.24
N LYS A 6 8.19 23.90 -9.42
CA LYS A 6 7.16 23.46 -8.49
C LYS A 6 6.33 22.31 -9.08
N MET A 7 6.01 21.35 -8.24
CA MET A 7 5.05 20.28 -8.60
C MET A 7 3.69 20.88 -8.90
N SER A 8 3.03 20.39 -9.95
CA SER A 8 1.66 20.77 -10.28
C SER A 8 0.66 20.28 -9.23
N PRO A 9 -0.53 20.90 -9.11
CA PRO A 9 -1.56 20.41 -8.19
C PRO A 9 -1.95 18.94 -8.42
N VAL A 10 -1.90 18.47 -9.67
CA VAL A 10 -2.17 17.08 -10.04
C VAL A 10 -1.07 16.16 -9.51
N GLU A 11 0.19 16.53 -9.66
CA GLU A 11 1.33 15.77 -9.14
C GLU A 11 1.31 15.70 -7.61
N ILE A 12 0.99 16.80 -6.94
CA ILE A 12 0.87 16.83 -5.46
C ILE A 12 -0.26 15.93 -5.00
N ARG A 13 -1.41 16.00 -5.65
CA ARG A 13 -2.58 15.16 -5.35
C ARG A 13 -2.29 13.68 -5.56
N ALA A 14 -1.65 13.33 -6.66
CA ALA A 14 -1.25 11.96 -6.96
C ALA A 14 -0.25 11.43 -5.93
N THR A 15 0.80 12.20 -5.63
CA THR A 15 1.83 11.81 -4.65
C THR A 15 1.26 11.66 -3.25
N ALA A 16 0.44 12.61 -2.80
CA ALA A 16 -0.20 12.55 -1.48
C ALA A 16 -1.16 11.36 -1.37
N GLY A 17 -1.97 11.11 -2.40
CA GLY A 17 -2.90 9.97 -2.44
C GLY A 17 -2.16 8.63 -2.42
N LEU A 18 -1.12 8.48 -3.21
CA LEU A 18 -0.29 7.26 -3.24
C LEU A 18 0.49 7.06 -1.94
N ALA A 19 1.03 8.12 -1.35
CA ALA A 19 1.66 8.07 -0.04
C ALA A 19 0.67 7.63 1.05
N ALA A 20 -0.57 8.13 1.02
CA ALA A 20 -1.62 7.73 1.95
C ALA A 20 -1.99 6.25 1.80
N VAL A 21 -2.19 5.76 0.58
CA VAL A 21 -2.49 4.34 0.30
C VAL A 21 -1.36 3.44 0.78
N TYR A 22 -0.14 3.78 0.43
CA TYR A 22 1.02 3.01 0.84
C TYR A 22 1.24 3.06 2.35
N GLY A 23 1.05 4.23 2.96
CA GLY A 23 1.12 4.41 4.40
C GLY A 23 0.08 3.60 5.16
N LEU A 24 -1.17 3.58 4.72
CA LEU A 24 -2.24 2.77 5.33
C LEU A 24 -1.91 1.27 5.27
N ARG A 25 -1.37 0.82 4.16
CA ARG A 25 -0.97 -0.57 4.01
C ARG A 25 0.23 -0.93 4.89
N MET A 26 1.25 -0.09 4.93
CA MET A 26 2.41 -0.31 5.79
C MET A 26 2.05 -0.20 7.28
N PHE A 27 1.13 0.68 7.64
CA PHE A 27 0.58 0.74 8.99
C PHE A 27 -0.02 -0.60 9.42
N GLY A 28 -0.81 -1.23 8.56
CA GLY A 28 -1.37 -2.55 8.81
C GLY A 28 -0.30 -3.64 9.02
N MET A 29 0.83 -3.53 8.34
CA MET A 29 1.95 -4.44 8.53
C MET A 29 2.67 -4.19 9.86
N PHE A 30 3.00 -2.95 10.16
CA PHE A 30 3.85 -2.60 11.30
C PHE A 30 3.13 -2.65 12.65
N ILE A 31 1.83 -2.31 12.69
CA ILE A 31 1.06 -2.25 13.94
C ILE A 31 0.96 -3.59 14.66
N ILE A 32 1.05 -4.68 13.93
CA ILE A 32 0.98 -6.04 14.47
C ILE A 32 2.28 -6.46 15.16
N LEU A 33 3.43 -5.96 14.69
CA LEU A 33 4.74 -6.44 15.11
C LEU A 33 4.96 -6.41 16.65
N PRO A 34 4.66 -5.30 17.36
CA PRO A 34 4.98 -5.25 18.79
C PRO A 34 4.02 -6.05 19.68
N VAL A 35 2.85 -6.42 19.19
CA VAL A 35 1.80 -7.05 20.03
C VAL A 35 1.48 -8.48 19.64
N PHE A 36 1.91 -8.93 18.47
CA PHE A 36 1.52 -10.23 17.93
C PHE A 36 2.07 -11.41 18.73
N ALA A 37 3.30 -11.35 19.21
CA ALA A 37 3.90 -12.45 19.94
C ALA A 37 3.09 -12.82 21.20
N PHE A 38 2.67 -11.83 21.97
CA PHE A 38 1.83 -12.03 23.16
C PHE A 38 0.44 -12.59 22.81
N TYR A 39 -0.13 -12.12 21.72
CA TYR A 39 -1.40 -12.64 21.24
C TYR A 39 -1.29 -14.09 20.78
N ALA A 40 -0.24 -14.45 20.06
CA ALA A 40 -0.02 -15.80 19.56
C ALA A 40 0.16 -16.82 20.69
N GLU A 41 0.79 -16.42 21.77
CA GLU A 41 0.90 -17.27 22.97
C GLU A 41 -0.46 -17.59 23.62
N SER A 42 -1.45 -16.71 23.44
CA SER A 42 -2.80 -16.91 23.97
C SER A 42 -3.70 -17.78 23.09
N LEU A 43 -3.30 -18.07 21.87
CA LEU A 43 -4.09 -18.90 20.94
C LEU A 43 -4.03 -20.39 21.33
N PRO A 44 -5.12 -21.15 21.10
CA PRO A 44 -5.14 -22.59 21.32
C PRO A 44 -4.12 -23.32 20.45
N GLY A 45 -3.48 -24.36 20.99
CA GLY A 45 -2.56 -25.24 20.27
C GLY A 45 -1.12 -25.17 20.80
N GLU A 46 -0.25 -25.95 20.18
CA GLU A 46 1.19 -25.92 20.47
C GLU A 46 1.86 -24.74 19.75
N ASN A 47 1.69 -23.55 20.31
CA ASN A 47 2.31 -22.36 19.77
C ASN A 47 3.78 -22.28 20.23
N ASN A 48 4.71 -22.44 19.29
CA ASN A 48 6.12 -22.25 19.54
C ASN A 48 6.62 -20.98 18.84
N TYR A 49 7.79 -20.51 19.20
CA TYR A 49 8.40 -19.32 18.61
C TYR A 49 8.61 -19.43 17.08
N THR A 50 8.80 -20.65 16.58
CA THR A 50 8.91 -20.90 15.13
C THR A 50 7.60 -20.58 14.40
N LEU A 51 6.46 -21.03 14.92
CA LEU A 51 5.15 -20.71 14.33
C LEU A 51 4.80 -19.23 14.44
N ILE A 52 5.15 -18.58 15.54
CA ILE A 52 4.99 -17.13 15.69
C ILE A 52 5.83 -16.38 14.65
N GLY A 53 7.09 -16.79 14.48
CA GLY A 53 7.97 -16.25 13.46
C GLY A 53 7.45 -16.46 12.03
N ILE A 54 6.91 -17.63 11.74
CA ILE A 54 6.27 -17.93 10.44
C ILE A 54 5.05 -17.03 10.22
N ALA A 55 4.21 -16.84 11.22
CA ALA A 55 3.04 -15.96 11.11
C ALA A 55 3.43 -14.51 10.84
N LEU A 56 4.46 -14.00 11.49
CA LEU A 56 4.99 -12.66 11.22
C LEU A 56 5.67 -12.55 9.86
N GLY A 57 6.49 -13.54 9.50
CA GLY A 57 7.27 -13.57 8.27
C GLY A 57 6.45 -13.89 7.03
N ALA A 58 5.33 -14.59 7.16
CA ALA A 58 4.50 -15.03 6.04
C ALA A 58 4.02 -13.87 5.16
N TYR A 59 3.64 -12.77 5.76
CA TYR A 59 3.26 -11.54 5.05
C TYR A 59 4.40 -11.01 4.19
N GLY A 60 5.56 -10.79 4.79
CA GLY A 60 6.73 -10.23 4.09
C GLY A 60 7.26 -11.16 3.00
N LEU A 61 7.31 -12.46 3.25
CA LEU A 61 7.76 -13.45 2.29
C LEU A 61 6.83 -13.52 1.07
N THR A 62 5.53 -13.59 1.30
CA THR A 62 4.53 -13.62 0.23
C THR A 62 4.58 -12.33 -0.60
N GLN A 63 4.69 -11.20 0.06
CA GLN A 63 4.84 -9.91 -0.61
C GLN A 63 6.11 -9.87 -1.46
N ALA A 64 7.24 -10.32 -0.95
CA ALA A 64 8.50 -10.32 -1.68
C ALA A 64 8.44 -11.20 -2.94
N ILE A 65 7.85 -12.38 -2.84
CA ILE A 65 7.71 -13.31 -3.97
C ILE A 65 6.75 -12.76 -5.04
N LEU A 66 5.62 -12.21 -4.63
CA LEU A 66 4.57 -11.78 -5.54
C LEU A 66 4.76 -10.35 -6.07
N GLN A 67 5.71 -9.60 -5.55
CA GLN A 67 5.96 -8.23 -5.99
C GLN A 67 6.37 -8.16 -7.48
N ILE A 68 7.17 -9.10 -7.96
CA ILE A 68 7.57 -9.18 -9.37
C ILE A 68 6.39 -9.52 -10.28
N PRO A 69 5.59 -10.60 -10.03
CA PRO A 69 4.40 -10.88 -10.83
C PRO A 69 3.38 -9.74 -10.83
N PHE A 70 3.14 -9.11 -9.69
CA PHE A 70 2.22 -7.97 -9.59
C PHE A 70 2.72 -6.74 -10.35
N GLY A 71 4.02 -6.45 -10.29
CA GLY A 71 4.64 -5.38 -11.07
C GLY A 71 4.45 -5.61 -12.57
N TRP A 72 4.78 -6.81 -13.04
CA TRP A 72 4.59 -7.19 -14.43
C TRP A 72 3.12 -7.14 -14.87
N LEU A 73 2.20 -7.61 -14.03
CA LEU A 73 0.77 -7.55 -14.31
C LEU A 73 0.28 -6.09 -14.42
N SER A 74 0.80 -5.21 -13.56
CA SER A 74 0.46 -3.78 -13.59
C SER A 74 0.93 -3.08 -14.85
N ASP A 75 2.02 -3.56 -15.47
CA ASP A 75 2.48 -3.06 -16.78
C ASP A 75 1.53 -3.45 -17.91
N ARG A 76 0.85 -4.58 -17.78
CA ARG A 76 -0.02 -5.13 -18.84
C ARG A 76 -1.47 -4.68 -18.74
N ILE A 77 -2.08 -4.80 -17.56
CA ILE A 77 -3.51 -4.51 -17.37
C ILE A 77 -3.77 -3.12 -16.78
N GLY A 78 -2.73 -2.40 -16.41
CA GLY A 78 -2.80 -1.08 -15.82
C GLY A 78 -2.47 -1.09 -14.32
N ARG A 79 -2.06 0.09 -13.81
CA ARG A 79 -1.62 0.26 -12.41
C ARG A 79 -2.79 0.16 -11.43
N LYS A 80 -3.85 0.92 -11.68
CA LYS A 80 -5.00 0.99 -10.77
C LYS A 80 -5.72 -0.35 -10.58
N PRO A 81 -6.05 -1.14 -11.62
CA PRO A 81 -6.67 -2.44 -11.43
C PRO A 81 -5.88 -3.37 -10.53
N VAL A 82 -4.55 -3.40 -10.68
CA VAL A 82 -3.68 -4.22 -9.83
C VAL A 82 -3.64 -3.72 -8.39
N ILE A 83 -3.63 -2.40 -8.20
CA ILE A 83 -3.70 -1.80 -6.85
C ILE A 83 -5.03 -2.15 -6.17
N TYR A 84 -6.16 -2.06 -6.88
CA TYR A 84 -7.46 -2.46 -6.34
C TYR A 84 -7.48 -3.94 -5.94
N PHE A 85 -7.01 -4.81 -6.81
CA PHE A 85 -6.95 -6.24 -6.54
C PHE A 85 -6.07 -6.54 -5.32
N GLY A 86 -4.90 -5.94 -5.25
CA GLY A 86 -3.99 -6.11 -4.11
C GLY A 86 -4.56 -5.60 -2.78
N LEU A 87 -5.27 -4.47 -2.79
CA LEU A 87 -5.94 -3.95 -1.60
C LEU A 87 -7.12 -4.84 -1.15
N ILE A 88 -7.85 -5.41 -2.09
CA ILE A 88 -8.90 -6.39 -1.78
C ILE A 88 -8.31 -7.64 -1.13
N LEU A 89 -7.21 -8.18 -1.66
CA LEU A 89 -6.51 -9.31 -1.06
C LEU A 89 -5.99 -8.98 0.35
N PHE A 90 -5.45 -7.79 0.54
CA PHE A 90 -4.99 -7.33 1.85
C PHE A 90 -6.14 -7.24 2.85
N ALA A 91 -7.27 -6.67 2.46
CA ALA A 91 -8.46 -6.59 3.29
C ALA A 91 -9.01 -7.98 3.64
N LEU A 92 -9.12 -8.86 2.65
CA LEU A 92 -9.60 -10.22 2.83
C LEU A 92 -8.69 -11.00 3.80
N GLY A 93 -7.38 -10.94 3.62
CA GLY A 93 -6.42 -11.57 4.53
C GLY A 93 -6.49 -11.01 5.95
N SER A 94 -6.69 -9.70 6.09
CA SER A 94 -6.89 -9.06 7.39
C SER A 94 -8.13 -9.57 8.12
N PHE A 95 -9.26 -9.71 7.42
CA PHE A 95 -10.48 -10.24 8.03
C PHE A 95 -10.39 -11.73 8.35
N ILE A 96 -9.71 -12.52 7.52
CA ILE A 96 -9.43 -13.93 7.82
C ILE A 96 -8.58 -14.05 9.09
N ALA A 97 -7.51 -13.25 9.22
CA ALA A 97 -6.67 -13.24 10.40
C ALA A 97 -7.43 -12.76 11.65
N ALA A 98 -8.36 -11.80 11.50
CA ALA A 98 -9.20 -11.33 12.58
C ALA A 98 -10.15 -12.41 13.15
N SER A 99 -10.65 -13.28 12.28
CA SER A 99 -11.56 -14.38 12.64
C SER A 99 -10.84 -15.67 13.01
N ALA A 100 -9.51 -15.68 13.07
CA ALA A 100 -8.72 -16.86 13.32
C ALA A 100 -8.93 -17.42 14.75
N GLU A 101 -9.12 -18.71 14.85
CA GLU A 101 -9.26 -19.43 16.11
C GLU A 101 -7.94 -20.08 16.55
N ASP A 102 -7.00 -20.27 15.65
CA ASP A 102 -5.68 -20.84 15.90
C ASP A 102 -4.57 -20.13 15.09
N ILE A 103 -3.32 -20.47 15.39
CA ILE A 103 -2.16 -19.86 14.73
C ILE A 103 -2.08 -20.17 13.23
N TYR A 104 -2.57 -21.32 12.80
CA TYR A 104 -2.54 -21.72 11.39
C TYR A 104 -3.48 -20.86 10.54
N TRP A 105 -4.65 -20.52 11.08
CA TRP A 105 -5.57 -19.59 10.44
C TRP A 105 -5.01 -18.16 10.36
N VAL A 106 -4.27 -17.74 11.39
CA VAL A 106 -3.55 -16.45 11.33
C VAL A 106 -2.49 -16.47 10.24
N ILE A 107 -1.70 -17.55 10.14
CA ILE A 107 -0.69 -17.72 9.08
C ILE A 107 -1.35 -17.66 7.70
N PHE A 108 -2.47 -18.35 7.50
CA PHE A 108 -3.22 -18.33 6.25
C PHE A 108 -3.69 -16.91 5.90
N GLY A 109 -4.29 -16.20 6.84
CA GLY A 109 -4.68 -14.79 6.66
C GLY A 109 -3.50 -13.88 6.33
N ARG A 110 -2.36 -14.09 6.96
CA ARG A 110 -1.12 -13.35 6.70
C ARG A 110 -0.55 -13.62 5.29
N ILE A 111 -0.63 -14.85 4.81
CA ILE A 111 -0.25 -15.20 3.44
C ILE A 111 -1.12 -14.46 2.43
N ILE A 112 -2.43 -14.48 2.59
CA ILE A 112 -3.36 -13.77 1.72
C ILE A 112 -3.16 -12.26 1.81
N GLN A 113 -2.98 -11.73 3.01
CA GLN A 113 -2.71 -10.31 3.24
C GLN A 113 -1.43 -9.86 2.50
N GLY A 114 -0.35 -10.63 2.58
CA GLY A 114 0.90 -10.36 1.88
C GLY A 114 0.82 -10.58 0.36
N SER A 115 -0.12 -11.40 -0.12
CA SER A 115 -0.28 -11.66 -1.56
C SER A 115 -0.76 -10.43 -2.34
N GLY A 116 -1.30 -9.42 -1.66
CA GLY A 116 -1.59 -8.12 -2.24
C GLY A 116 -0.34 -7.25 -2.42
N ALA A 117 0.65 -7.68 -3.17
CA ALA A 117 1.97 -7.05 -3.33
C ALA A 117 1.92 -5.85 -4.29
N ILE A 118 1.39 -4.73 -3.84
CA ILE A 118 1.12 -3.54 -4.67
C ILE A 118 2.23 -2.48 -4.67
N SER A 119 3.30 -2.68 -3.91
CA SER A 119 4.36 -1.66 -3.76
C SER A 119 4.98 -1.25 -5.10
N ALA A 120 5.28 -2.21 -5.97
CA ALA A 120 5.82 -1.92 -7.31
C ALA A 120 4.81 -1.15 -8.18
N ALA A 121 3.53 -1.52 -8.14
CA ALA A 121 2.48 -0.83 -8.88
C ALA A 121 2.27 0.61 -8.39
N ILE A 122 2.32 0.84 -7.07
CA ILE A 122 2.22 2.19 -6.47
C ILE A 122 3.40 3.05 -6.92
N MET A 123 4.62 2.55 -6.83
CA MET A 123 5.81 3.29 -7.25
C MET A 123 5.79 3.59 -8.75
N ALA A 124 5.37 2.63 -9.56
CA ALA A 124 5.23 2.83 -10.99
C ALA A 124 4.14 3.87 -11.32
N LEU A 125 3.01 3.85 -10.63
CA LEU A 125 1.94 4.84 -10.81
C LEU A 125 2.40 6.24 -10.39
N ALA A 126 3.16 6.35 -9.30
CA ALA A 126 3.76 7.62 -8.89
C ALA A 126 4.70 8.17 -9.97
N ALA A 127 5.51 7.32 -10.59
CA ALA A 127 6.37 7.71 -11.70
C ALA A 127 5.58 8.13 -12.94
N ASP A 128 4.49 7.43 -13.26
CA ASP A 128 3.63 7.74 -14.42
C ASP A 128 2.87 9.07 -14.24
N LEU A 129 2.56 9.46 -13.01
CA LEU A 129 1.78 10.67 -12.70
C LEU A 129 2.63 11.91 -12.35
N THR A 130 3.95 11.76 -12.30
CA THR A 130 4.88 12.84 -12.00
C THR A 130 5.85 13.06 -13.16
N ARG A 131 6.19 14.32 -13.42
CA ARG A 131 7.23 14.67 -14.41
C ARG A 131 8.57 14.15 -13.92
N GLU A 132 9.46 13.84 -14.85
CA GLU A 132 10.78 13.29 -14.54
C GLU A 132 11.56 14.11 -13.51
N GLU A 133 11.49 15.44 -13.61
CA GLU A 133 12.12 16.39 -12.69
C GLU A 133 11.64 16.24 -11.23
N HIS A 134 10.41 15.77 -11.01
CA HIS A 134 9.76 15.65 -9.69
C HIS A 134 9.64 14.22 -9.17
N ARG A 135 10.03 13.21 -9.96
CA ARG A 135 9.93 11.79 -9.56
C ARG A 135 10.70 11.47 -8.29
N THR A 136 11.92 11.95 -8.17
CA THR A 136 12.74 11.75 -6.97
C THR A 136 12.06 12.33 -5.73
N LYS A 137 11.46 13.51 -5.85
CA LYS A 137 10.73 14.15 -4.75
C LYS A 137 9.47 13.38 -4.37
N ALA A 138 8.72 12.87 -5.35
CA ALA A 138 7.55 12.04 -5.12
C ALA A 138 7.92 10.72 -4.42
N MET A 139 8.94 10.02 -4.90
CA MET A 139 9.44 8.79 -4.31
C MET A 139 9.97 9.00 -2.88
N ALA A 140 10.69 10.10 -2.64
CA ALA A 140 11.17 10.46 -1.31
C ALA A 140 10.01 10.73 -0.35
N SER A 141 8.94 11.40 -0.79
CA SER A 141 7.74 11.65 0.01
C SER A 141 7.04 10.35 0.43
N ILE A 142 6.92 9.40 -0.49
CA ILE A 142 6.37 8.08 -0.19
C ILE A 142 7.27 7.33 0.80
N GLY A 143 8.58 7.35 0.58
CA GLY A 143 9.56 6.72 1.48
C GLY A 143 9.55 7.30 2.90
N MET A 144 9.44 8.63 3.05
CA MET A 144 9.32 9.28 4.36
C MET A 144 8.03 8.89 5.09
N THR A 145 6.95 8.68 4.33
CA THR A 145 5.68 8.20 4.89
C THR A 145 5.86 6.81 5.54
N ILE A 146 6.64 5.92 4.94
CA ILE A 146 6.93 4.59 5.49
C ILE A 146 7.60 4.70 6.86
N GLY A 147 8.65 5.52 6.99
CA GLY A 147 9.36 5.72 8.24
C GLY A 147 8.48 6.35 9.33
N THR A 148 7.67 7.33 8.97
CA THR A 148 6.72 7.97 9.89
C THR A 148 5.67 6.97 10.39
N VAL A 149 5.09 6.20 9.49
CA VAL A 149 4.09 5.18 9.82
C VAL A 149 4.69 4.08 10.69
N PHE A 150 5.92 3.66 10.43
CA PHE A 150 6.62 2.71 11.29
C PHE A 150 6.75 3.22 12.74
N ALA A 151 7.25 4.44 12.91
CA ALA A 151 7.39 5.05 14.23
C ALA A 151 6.05 5.19 14.96
N LEU A 152 5.02 5.69 14.26
CA LEU A 152 3.68 5.81 14.81
C LEU A 152 3.08 4.46 15.20
N SER A 153 3.30 3.43 14.39
CA SER A 153 2.82 2.08 14.68
C SER A 153 3.38 1.52 15.98
N LEU A 154 4.67 1.70 16.22
CA LEU A 154 5.31 1.26 17.47
C LEU A 154 4.74 1.95 18.70
N ILE A 155 4.39 3.23 18.59
CA ILE A 155 3.84 4.02 19.70
C ILE A 155 2.36 3.65 19.95
N ILE A 156 1.58 3.49 18.89
CA ILE A 156 0.12 3.32 18.95
C ILE A 156 -0.26 1.86 19.22
N ALA A 157 0.53 0.88 18.77
CA ALA A 157 0.19 -0.53 18.87
C ALA A 157 -0.19 -1.02 20.28
N PRO A 158 0.54 -0.71 21.35
CA PRO A 158 0.16 -1.13 22.69
C PRO A 158 -1.19 -0.56 23.16
N ALA A 159 -1.47 0.69 22.82
CA ALA A 159 -2.72 1.35 23.15
C ALA A 159 -3.90 0.72 22.40
N LEU A 160 -3.76 0.48 21.11
CA LEU A 160 -4.78 -0.21 20.30
C LEU A 160 -5.01 -1.64 20.79
N ASN A 161 -3.96 -2.37 21.15
CA ASN A 161 -4.09 -3.72 21.67
C ASN A 161 -4.92 -3.75 22.96
N ARG A 162 -4.78 -2.75 23.83
CA ARG A 162 -5.60 -2.62 25.05
C ARG A 162 -7.06 -2.32 24.75
N LEU A 163 -7.33 -1.54 23.72
CA LEU A 163 -8.68 -1.08 23.37
C LEU A 163 -9.48 -2.14 22.59
N ILE A 164 -8.88 -2.74 21.58
CA ILE A 164 -9.58 -3.59 20.62
C ILE A 164 -8.96 -4.98 20.46
N GLY A 165 -7.79 -5.23 21.04
CA GLY A 165 -7.05 -6.48 20.87
C GLY A 165 -6.49 -6.67 19.47
N VAL A 166 -5.70 -7.74 19.28
CA VAL A 166 -5.11 -8.07 17.97
C VAL A 166 -6.16 -8.42 16.93
N PRO A 167 -7.21 -9.20 17.20
CA PRO A 167 -8.29 -9.39 16.23
C PRO A 167 -8.95 -8.06 15.79
N GLY A 168 -9.18 -7.14 16.72
CA GLY A 168 -9.69 -5.81 16.43
C GLY A 168 -8.74 -4.98 15.55
N ILE A 169 -7.42 -5.11 15.76
CA ILE A 169 -6.39 -4.49 14.93
C ILE A 169 -6.46 -5.04 13.49
N PHE A 170 -6.60 -6.34 13.30
CA PHE A 170 -6.78 -6.93 11.98
C PHE A 170 -8.04 -6.42 11.27
N ILE A 171 -9.17 -6.30 11.97
CA ILE A 171 -10.39 -5.70 11.42
C ILE A 171 -10.13 -4.25 11.00
N MET A 172 -9.48 -3.47 11.85
CA MET A 172 -9.12 -2.08 11.55
C MET A 172 -8.26 -1.97 10.29
N THR A 173 -7.24 -2.81 10.14
CA THR A 173 -6.38 -2.81 8.96
C THR A 173 -7.13 -3.21 7.70
N GLY A 174 -8.06 -4.14 7.79
CA GLY A 174 -8.96 -4.48 6.69
C GLY A 174 -9.85 -3.31 6.27
N ILE A 175 -10.43 -2.60 7.22
CA ILE A 175 -11.24 -1.39 6.95
C ILE A 175 -10.38 -0.29 6.32
N LEU A 176 -9.16 -0.08 6.82
CA LEU A 176 -8.22 0.89 6.25
C LEU A 176 -7.86 0.55 4.80
N ALA A 177 -7.72 -0.73 4.46
CA ALA A 177 -7.50 -1.16 3.08
C ALA A 177 -8.69 -0.83 2.17
N LEU A 178 -9.91 -1.01 2.66
CA LEU A 178 -11.12 -0.62 1.92
C LEU A 178 -11.20 0.91 1.73
N LEU A 179 -10.84 1.69 2.75
CA LEU A 179 -10.71 3.14 2.63
C LEU A 179 -9.63 3.55 1.63
N ALA A 180 -8.52 2.82 1.58
CA ALA A 180 -7.46 3.04 0.59
C ALA A 180 -7.97 2.82 -0.84
N ILE A 181 -8.86 1.87 -1.08
CA ILE A 181 -9.52 1.68 -2.37
C ILE A 181 -10.31 2.93 -2.77
N LEU A 182 -11.05 3.53 -1.85
CA LEU A 182 -11.77 4.78 -2.09
C LEU A 182 -10.83 5.94 -2.42
N VAL A 183 -9.68 6.02 -1.74
CA VAL A 183 -8.66 7.03 -2.04
C VAL A 183 -8.11 6.86 -3.45
N VAL A 184 -7.80 5.65 -3.87
CA VAL A 184 -7.33 5.37 -5.23
C VAL A 184 -8.40 5.76 -6.26
N TYR A 185 -9.64 5.44 -6.00
CA TYR A 185 -10.74 5.73 -6.92
C TYR A 185 -11.02 7.23 -7.07
N LYS A 186 -11.07 7.96 -5.95
CA LYS A 186 -11.53 9.37 -5.94
C LYS A 186 -10.41 10.39 -6.07
N ILE A 187 -9.24 10.12 -5.50
CA ILE A 187 -8.18 11.12 -5.32
C ILE A 187 -7.09 10.97 -6.38
N ILE A 188 -6.74 9.74 -6.75
CA ILE A 188 -5.63 9.49 -7.66
C ILE A 188 -6.10 9.64 -9.11
N PRO A 189 -5.46 10.53 -9.92
CA PRO A 189 -5.80 10.75 -11.33
C PRO A 189 -5.55 9.49 -12.17
N ASN A 190 -6.27 9.40 -13.29
CA ASN A 190 -6.07 8.30 -14.23
C ASN A 190 -4.88 8.62 -15.16
N PRO A 191 -3.87 7.74 -15.30
CA PRO A 191 -2.68 8.01 -16.13
C PRO A 191 -3.00 8.33 -17.59
N GLN A 192 -4.07 7.75 -18.13
CA GLN A 192 -4.51 8.00 -19.52
C GLN A 192 -4.99 9.43 -19.75
N LEU A 193 -5.63 10.04 -18.76
CA LEU A 193 -6.10 11.42 -18.85
C LEU A 193 -4.95 12.42 -18.81
N CYS A 194 -3.88 12.10 -18.11
CA CYS A 194 -2.69 12.96 -18.04
C CYS A 194 -1.90 12.97 -19.35
N ARG A 195 -1.86 11.86 -20.10
CA ARG A 195 -1.21 11.80 -21.42
C ARG A 195 -1.91 12.68 -22.45
N PHE A 196 -3.24 12.66 -22.49
CA PHE A 196 -4.00 13.51 -23.42
C PHE A 196 -3.77 15.01 -23.20
N HIS A 197 -3.57 15.45 -21.94
CA HIS A 197 -3.29 16.86 -21.66
C HIS A 197 -1.88 17.29 -22.09
N SER A 198 -0.89 16.44 -21.91
CA SER A 198 0.49 16.74 -22.34
C SER A 198 0.65 16.77 -23.86
N ASP A 199 -0.06 15.91 -24.58
CA ASP A 199 -0.02 15.86 -26.03
C ASP A 199 -0.79 17.05 -26.68
N THR A 200 -1.78 17.60 -25.97
CA THR A 200 -2.53 18.77 -26.44
C THR A 200 -1.75 20.08 -26.22
N GLU A 201 -0.94 20.16 -25.16
CA GLU A 201 -0.06 21.33 -24.93
C GLU A 201 1.23 21.27 -25.78
N ALA A 202 1.65 20.09 -26.23
CA ALA A 202 2.85 19.87 -27.04
C ALA A 202 2.62 19.92 -28.55
N ALA A 203 1.41 20.21 -29.01
CA ALA A 203 1.15 20.36 -30.45
C ALA A 203 1.84 21.65 -30.98
N PRO A 204 2.94 21.55 -31.74
CA PRO A 204 3.56 22.73 -32.31
C PRO A 204 2.60 23.38 -33.31
N ALA A 205 2.41 24.69 -33.17
CA ALA A 205 1.76 25.49 -34.19
C ALA A 205 2.50 25.25 -35.53
N ARG A 206 1.92 24.42 -36.38
CA ARG A 206 2.39 24.30 -37.76
C ARG A 206 2.16 25.66 -38.44
N PHE A 207 3.23 26.41 -38.60
CA PHE A 207 3.26 27.56 -39.49
C PHE A 207 2.93 27.07 -40.90
N ILE A 208 1.76 27.44 -41.35
CA ILE A 208 1.42 27.37 -42.77
C ILE A 208 2.20 28.51 -43.42
N ASN A 209 3.32 28.21 -44.07
CA ASN A 209 3.91 29.10 -45.04
C ASN A 209 3.28 28.81 -46.41
N VAL A 210 2.59 29.82 -46.91
CA VAL A 210 2.20 29.97 -48.30
C VAL A 210 3.39 30.47 -49.10
#